data_7fa331eb69af4a1d61355acc5beaf6df
#
_entry.id   7fa331eb69af4a1d61355acc5beaf6df
#
_cell.length_a   1.000
_cell.length_b   1.000
_cell.length_c   1.000
_cell.angle_alpha   90.00
_cell.angle_beta   90.00
_cell.angle_gamma   90.00
#
_symmetry.space_group_name_H-M   'P 1'
#
loop_
_entity.id
_entity.type
_entity.pdbx_description
1 polymer ?
#
loop_
_entity_poly.entity_id
_entity_poly.type
_entity_poly.pdbx_seq_one_letter_code
_entity_poly.pdbx_strand_id
1 'polypeptide(L)'
;MDNFNELKENVKILLVDDDVDYLQVTAFFLKSKGYKIDVATSGVDAIDKVKEGNIQIVLLDYYMPGLTGEDVINKIREFNSKIIIILQTGFSGQQPPEETLQRLDIQNYHDKSDGPDKLLLQVMSAIRIFDQQTKVYLSEYRAKAIGSLVKGIAEELKAPVLSIGAGIEATKILIESSDNKKDKELIEQINTLYQGNKMCLKKIDKTLSTLILQSESSSDTQTTKLEDIIEILEYLLTSEMKVKKIKFTKNLGDCASEYMTGRISDLIFVLSELTNKMISVASLESEIVIAVNCTADAWYISLSNKTDGMNSNIDIYLIKNVLAGMSGISLECLNESFVIEVKKTK
;
A
#
# COMPACT_ATOMS: atom_id res chain seq x y z
N MET A 1 -8.99 7.38 -24.22
CA MET A 1 -10.33 7.25 -23.62
C MET A 1 -10.41 6.08 -22.64
N ASP A 2 -9.61 5.02 -22.82
CA ASP A 2 -9.64 3.83 -21.96
C ASP A 2 -9.22 4.10 -20.51
N ASN A 3 -8.21 4.93 -20.28
CA ASN A 3 -7.69 5.23 -18.92
C ASN A 3 -8.73 5.95 -18.01
N PHE A 4 -9.56 6.85 -18.52
CA PHE A 4 -10.56 7.54 -17.70
C PHE A 4 -11.75 6.65 -17.31
N ASN A 5 -12.13 5.71 -18.16
CA ASN A 5 -13.19 4.75 -17.85
C ASN A 5 -12.74 3.78 -16.74
N GLU A 6 -11.51 3.34 -16.76
CA GLU A 6 -10.92 2.52 -15.71
C GLU A 6 -10.87 3.27 -14.36
N LEU A 7 -10.45 4.54 -14.36
CA LEU A 7 -10.48 5.40 -13.18
C LEU A 7 -11.88 5.55 -12.59
N LYS A 8 -12.87 5.73 -13.45
CA LYS A 8 -14.27 5.89 -13.08
C LYS A 8 -14.85 4.64 -12.41
N GLU A 9 -14.44 3.46 -12.84
CA GLU A 9 -14.85 2.19 -12.24
C GLU A 9 -14.26 1.97 -10.84
N ASN A 10 -13.13 2.60 -10.54
CA ASN A 10 -12.42 2.46 -9.28
C ASN A 10 -12.78 3.51 -8.23
N VAL A 11 -13.55 4.54 -8.60
CA VAL A 11 -13.95 5.63 -7.71
C VAL A 11 -15.42 5.48 -7.30
N LYS A 12 -15.68 5.48 -6.00
CA LYS A 12 -17.03 5.53 -5.43
C LYS A 12 -17.30 6.94 -4.88
N ILE A 13 -18.43 7.50 -5.29
CA ILE A 13 -18.85 8.85 -4.95
C ILE A 13 -20.00 8.76 -3.95
N LEU A 14 -19.93 9.51 -2.86
CA LEU A 14 -21.02 9.68 -1.91
C LEU A 14 -21.73 11.01 -2.22
N LEU A 15 -23.00 10.95 -2.51
CA LEU A 15 -23.87 12.11 -2.64
C LEU A 15 -24.64 12.32 -1.34
N VAL A 16 -24.51 13.50 -0.73
CA VAL A 16 -25.05 13.85 0.59
C VAL A 16 -25.96 15.05 0.47
N ASP A 17 -27.22 14.89 0.81
CA ASP A 17 -28.24 15.92 0.73
C ASP A 17 -29.45 15.51 1.61
N ASP A 18 -30.17 16.43 2.23
CA ASP A 18 -31.39 16.13 2.97
C ASP A 18 -32.61 16.11 2.05
N ASP A 19 -32.50 16.64 0.83
CA ASP A 19 -33.54 16.54 -0.21
C ASP A 19 -33.45 15.18 -0.92
N VAL A 20 -34.36 14.28 -0.54
CA VAL A 20 -34.43 12.91 -1.10
C VAL A 20 -34.75 12.92 -2.59
N ASP A 21 -35.52 13.85 -3.10
CA ASP A 21 -35.84 13.93 -4.52
C ASP A 21 -34.63 14.36 -5.34
N TYR A 22 -33.86 15.33 -4.85
CA TYR A 22 -32.61 15.74 -5.45
C TYR A 22 -31.59 14.56 -5.45
N LEU A 23 -31.49 13.84 -4.33
CA LEU A 23 -30.63 12.66 -4.24
C LEU A 23 -30.97 11.62 -5.30
N GLN A 24 -32.25 11.28 -5.44
CA GLN A 24 -32.71 10.27 -6.40
C GLN A 24 -32.42 10.66 -7.84
N VAL A 25 -32.75 11.88 -8.23
CA VAL A 25 -32.56 12.40 -9.60
C VAL A 25 -31.06 12.48 -9.93
N THR A 26 -30.28 13.07 -9.03
CA THR A 26 -28.84 13.27 -9.24
C THR A 26 -28.09 11.94 -9.23
N ALA A 27 -28.39 11.04 -8.31
CA ALA A 27 -27.79 9.71 -8.27
C ALA A 27 -28.15 8.91 -9.53
N PHE A 28 -29.40 8.95 -10.01
CA PHE A 28 -29.82 8.30 -11.24
C PHE A 28 -29.04 8.87 -12.44
N PHE A 29 -28.94 10.19 -12.55
CA PHE A 29 -28.19 10.85 -13.61
C PHE A 29 -26.70 10.38 -13.64
N LEU A 30 -26.00 10.46 -12.51
CA LEU A 30 -24.61 10.06 -12.43
C LEU A 30 -24.41 8.54 -12.66
N LYS A 31 -25.31 7.69 -12.13
CA LYS A 31 -25.30 6.25 -12.41
C LYS A 31 -25.51 5.96 -13.89
N SER A 32 -26.40 6.69 -14.58
CA SER A 32 -26.62 6.54 -16.04
C SER A 32 -25.37 6.88 -16.87
N LYS A 33 -24.49 7.72 -16.33
CA LYS A 33 -23.17 8.03 -16.90
C LYS A 33 -22.11 7.00 -16.49
N GLY A 34 -22.45 5.96 -15.73
CA GLY A 34 -21.61 4.86 -15.31
C GLY A 34 -20.76 5.14 -14.06
N TYR A 35 -21.10 6.13 -13.20
CA TYR A 35 -20.43 6.36 -11.92
C TYR A 35 -21.00 5.47 -10.83
N LYS A 36 -20.15 5.06 -9.87
CA LYS A 36 -20.55 4.33 -8.68
C LYS A 36 -20.98 5.34 -7.62
N ILE A 37 -22.29 5.44 -7.38
CA ILE A 37 -22.87 6.42 -6.47
C ILE A 37 -23.49 5.70 -5.27
N ASP A 38 -23.10 6.15 -4.07
CA ASP A 38 -23.81 5.93 -2.82
C ASP A 38 -24.49 7.22 -2.37
N VAL A 39 -25.46 7.14 -1.48
CA VAL A 39 -26.23 8.31 -1.02
C VAL A 39 -26.31 8.35 0.50
N ALA A 40 -26.34 9.57 1.06
CA ALA A 40 -26.57 9.81 2.48
C ALA A 40 -27.60 10.96 2.62
N THR A 41 -28.53 10.82 3.54
CA THR A 41 -29.58 11.83 3.76
C THR A 41 -29.28 12.76 4.93
N SER A 42 -28.11 12.63 5.55
CA SER A 42 -27.68 13.46 6.68
C SER A 42 -26.17 13.49 6.81
N GLY A 43 -25.66 14.52 7.49
CA GLY A 43 -24.22 14.63 7.78
C GLY A 43 -23.70 13.49 8.65
N VAL A 44 -24.49 12.95 9.57
CA VAL A 44 -24.09 11.82 10.43
C VAL A 44 -23.89 10.55 9.57
N ASP A 45 -24.89 10.21 8.74
CA ASP A 45 -24.83 9.07 7.82
C ASP A 45 -23.63 9.20 6.85
N ALA A 46 -23.35 10.42 6.36
CA ALA A 46 -22.21 10.69 5.52
C ALA A 46 -20.88 10.38 6.21
N ILE A 47 -20.70 10.84 7.45
CA ILE A 47 -19.47 10.60 8.23
C ILE A 47 -19.27 9.10 8.46
N ASP A 48 -20.31 8.37 8.82
CA ASP A 48 -20.23 6.93 9.08
C ASP A 48 -19.87 6.15 7.80
N LYS A 49 -20.49 6.47 6.67
CA LYS A 49 -20.15 5.87 5.37
C LYS A 49 -18.71 6.18 4.92
N VAL A 50 -18.21 7.37 5.19
CA VAL A 50 -16.80 7.70 4.89
C VAL A 50 -15.86 6.91 5.79
N LYS A 51 -16.19 6.68 7.07
CA LYS A 51 -15.38 5.85 7.99
C LYS A 51 -15.28 4.38 7.54
N GLU A 52 -16.30 3.85 6.87
CA GLU A 52 -16.25 2.50 6.28
C GLU A 52 -15.16 2.35 5.20
N GLY A 53 -14.58 3.45 4.73
CA GLY A 53 -13.33 3.47 3.96
C GLY A 53 -13.45 3.16 2.47
N ASN A 54 -14.65 3.22 1.88
CA ASN A 54 -14.86 2.91 0.47
C ASN A 54 -15.27 4.12 -0.41
N ILE A 55 -15.24 5.35 0.14
CA ILE A 55 -15.62 6.57 -0.55
C ILE A 55 -14.38 7.38 -0.91
N GLN A 56 -14.24 7.82 -2.16
CA GLN A 56 -13.14 8.63 -2.66
C GLN A 56 -13.54 10.10 -2.88
N ILE A 57 -14.79 10.34 -3.25
CA ILE A 57 -15.33 11.68 -3.52
C ILE A 57 -16.63 11.86 -2.75
N VAL A 58 -16.82 13.01 -2.14
CA VAL A 58 -18.07 13.40 -1.49
C VAL A 58 -18.63 14.63 -2.22
N LEU A 59 -19.87 14.53 -2.68
CA LEU A 59 -20.69 15.65 -3.13
C LEU A 59 -21.58 16.01 -1.95
N LEU A 60 -21.29 17.12 -1.27
CA LEU A 60 -21.87 17.45 0.03
C LEU A 60 -22.72 18.71 -0.04
N ASP A 61 -23.98 18.61 0.32
CA ASP A 61 -24.79 19.81 0.53
C ASP A 61 -24.30 20.61 1.73
N TYR A 62 -24.32 21.94 1.58
CA TYR A 62 -23.90 22.83 2.65
C TYR A 62 -24.98 22.99 3.73
N TYR A 63 -26.24 23.12 3.31
CA TYR A 63 -27.37 23.39 4.20
C TYR A 63 -28.17 22.13 4.47
N MET A 64 -27.88 21.47 5.58
CA MET A 64 -28.59 20.28 6.03
C MET A 64 -29.07 20.47 7.48
N PRO A 65 -30.20 19.88 7.87
CA PRO A 65 -30.66 19.87 9.25
C PRO A 65 -29.66 19.16 10.18
N GLY A 66 -29.36 19.77 11.31
CA GLY A 66 -28.49 19.22 12.34
C GLY A 66 -27.02 19.56 12.13
N LEU A 67 -26.30 18.87 11.26
CA LEU A 67 -24.91 19.17 10.91
C LEU A 67 -24.86 19.92 9.57
N THR A 68 -24.21 21.09 9.58
CA THR A 68 -23.92 21.82 8.34
C THR A 68 -22.86 21.09 7.53
N GLY A 69 -22.74 21.40 6.23
CA GLY A 69 -21.65 20.88 5.39
C GLY A 69 -20.27 21.20 5.98
N GLU A 70 -20.09 22.37 6.60
CA GLU A 70 -18.86 22.73 7.30
C GLU A 70 -18.55 21.77 8.47
N ASP A 71 -19.54 21.45 9.31
CA ASP A 71 -19.38 20.52 10.42
C ASP A 71 -18.97 19.12 9.93
N VAL A 72 -19.59 18.67 8.84
CA VAL A 72 -19.29 17.37 8.21
C VAL A 72 -17.87 17.36 7.65
N ILE A 73 -17.45 18.41 6.94
CA ILE A 73 -16.07 18.55 6.42
C ILE A 73 -15.06 18.47 7.56
N ASN A 74 -15.23 19.27 8.61
CA ASN A 74 -14.32 19.31 9.73
C ASN A 74 -14.18 17.93 10.39
N LYS A 75 -15.29 17.23 10.64
CA LYS A 75 -15.27 15.87 11.20
C LYS A 75 -14.62 14.85 10.26
N ILE A 76 -14.86 14.92 8.96
CA ILE A 76 -14.19 14.04 7.99
C ILE A 76 -12.68 14.30 7.98
N ARG A 77 -12.25 15.57 8.03
CA ARG A 77 -10.83 15.95 8.01
C ARG A 77 -10.06 15.48 9.24
N GLU A 78 -10.71 15.25 10.37
CA GLU A 78 -10.07 14.66 11.57
C GLU A 78 -9.49 13.27 11.31
N PHE A 79 -10.10 12.47 10.43
CA PHE A 79 -9.65 11.09 10.15
C PHE A 79 -9.31 10.82 8.68
N ASN A 80 -9.73 11.66 7.73
CA ASN A 80 -9.44 11.51 6.30
C ASN A 80 -9.16 12.86 5.65
N SER A 81 -7.87 13.21 5.54
CA SER A 81 -7.41 14.45 4.91
C SER A 81 -7.36 14.38 3.37
N LYS A 82 -7.55 13.19 2.77
CA LYS A 82 -7.30 12.96 1.34
C LYS A 82 -8.57 12.82 0.49
N ILE A 83 -9.72 12.60 1.12
CA ILE A 83 -10.98 12.49 0.40
C ILE A 83 -11.28 13.80 -0.35
N ILE A 84 -11.71 13.67 -1.59
CA ILE A 84 -12.10 14.84 -2.40
C ILE A 84 -13.50 15.28 -2.00
N ILE A 85 -13.67 16.53 -1.67
CA ILE A 85 -14.97 17.11 -1.29
C ILE A 85 -15.35 18.19 -2.28
N ILE A 86 -16.53 18.04 -2.89
CA ILE A 86 -17.22 19.08 -3.69
C ILE A 86 -18.41 19.53 -2.86
N LEU A 87 -18.37 20.79 -2.45
CA LEU A 87 -19.46 21.39 -1.71
C LEU A 87 -20.57 21.82 -2.67
N GLN A 88 -21.82 21.48 -2.36
CA GLN A 88 -22.98 21.88 -3.16
C GLN A 88 -23.84 22.87 -2.39
N THR A 89 -24.49 23.79 -3.10
CA THR A 89 -25.50 24.70 -2.53
C THR A 89 -26.66 24.85 -3.47
N GLY A 90 -27.87 24.99 -2.95
CA GLY A 90 -29.11 25.00 -3.72
C GLY A 90 -29.83 26.36 -3.78
N PHE A 91 -29.34 27.41 -3.13
CA PHE A 91 -30.07 28.67 -3.07
C PHE A 91 -29.21 29.83 -3.58
N SER A 92 -29.63 30.39 -4.71
CA SER A 92 -29.20 31.70 -5.20
C SER A 92 -29.58 32.78 -4.17
N GLY A 93 -28.67 33.07 -3.25
CA GLY A 93 -28.89 34.07 -2.18
C GLY A 93 -28.37 33.67 -0.79
N GLN A 94 -28.08 32.40 -0.57
CA GLN A 94 -27.43 31.87 0.64
C GLN A 94 -26.15 31.10 0.27
N GLN A 95 -25.29 31.73 -0.52
CA GLN A 95 -23.95 31.16 -0.70
C GLN A 95 -23.20 31.19 0.64
N PRO A 96 -22.42 30.14 0.98
CA PRO A 96 -21.50 30.25 2.09
C PRO A 96 -20.65 31.51 1.92
N PRO A 97 -20.35 32.23 3.01
CA PRO A 97 -19.45 33.38 2.93
C PRO A 97 -18.15 33.00 2.24
N GLU A 98 -17.63 33.88 1.38
CA GLU A 98 -16.39 33.61 0.64
C GLU A 98 -15.24 33.26 1.59
N GLU A 99 -15.19 33.90 2.76
CA GLU A 99 -14.24 33.57 3.84
C GLU A 99 -14.39 32.11 4.35
N THR A 100 -15.61 31.59 4.41
CA THR A 100 -15.87 30.19 4.77
C THR A 100 -15.37 29.24 3.71
N LEU A 101 -15.61 29.53 2.42
CA LEU A 101 -15.14 28.71 1.31
C LEU A 101 -13.60 28.68 1.23
N GLN A 102 -12.93 29.80 1.52
CA GLN A 102 -11.47 29.87 1.55
C GLN A 102 -10.87 29.09 2.73
N ARG A 103 -11.58 29.01 3.85
CA ARG A 103 -11.14 28.31 5.05
C ARG A 103 -11.39 26.79 4.98
N LEU A 104 -12.40 26.36 4.24
CA LEU A 104 -12.75 24.97 4.10
C LEU A 104 -11.73 24.23 3.21
N ASP A 105 -11.23 23.12 3.68
CA ASP A 105 -10.38 22.22 2.88
C ASP A 105 -11.24 21.39 1.91
N ILE A 106 -11.70 22.04 0.85
CA ILE A 106 -12.49 21.46 -0.24
C ILE A 106 -11.79 21.64 -1.58
N GLN A 107 -12.07 20.75 -2.52
CA GLN A 107 -11.46 20.79 -3.85
C GLN A 107 -12.28 21.60 -4.85
N ASN A 108 -13.58 21.72 -4.62
CA ASN A 108 -14.44 22.46 -5.52
C ASN A 108 -15.78 22.85 -4.85
N TYR A 109 -16.48 23.77 -5.51
CA TYR A 109 -17.81 24.24 -5.14
C TYR A 109 -18.77 24.15 -6.34
N HIS A 110 -20.00 23.74 -6.13
CA HIS A 110 -21.02 23.59 -7.17
C HIS A 110 -22.35 24.24 -6.74
N ASP A 111 -22.87 25.16 -7.57
CA ASP A 111 -24.22 25.65 -7.43
C ASP A 111 -25.20 24.69 -8.12
N LYS A 112 -26.17 24.14 -7.37
CA LYS A 112 -27.15 23.19 -7.90
C LYS A 112 -27.98 23.80 -9.06
N SER A 113 -28.11 25.12 -9.11
CA SER A 113 -28.77 25.84 -10.22
C SER A 113 -28.01 25.78 -11.54
N ASP A 114 -26.72 25.48 -11.52
CA ASP A 114 -25.87 25.35 -12.71
C ASP A 114 -26.21 24.14 -13.59
N GLY A 115 -27.00 23.23 -13.07
CA GLY A 115 -27.49 22.04 -13.77
C GLY A 115 -26.55 20.85 -13.82
N PRO A 116 -27.05 19.69 -14.30
CA PRO A 116 -26.37 18.41 -14.18
C PRO A 116 -25.11 18.28 -15.03
N ASP A 117 -25.03 18.99 -16.15
CA ASP A 117 -23.83 18.94 -17.02
C ASP A 117 -22.63 19.59 -16.36
N LYS A 118 -22.83 20.69 -15.62
CA LYS A 118 -21.76 21.36 -14.90
C LYS A 118 -21.30 20.50 -13.70
N LEU A 119 -22.25 19.86 -12.99
CA LEU A 119 -21.94 18.89 -11.96
C LEU A 119 -21.09 17.72 -12.52
N LEU A 120 -21.43 17.22 -13.70
CA LEU A 120 -20.68 16.16 -14.37
C LEU A 120 -19.23 16.56 -14.63
N LEU A 121 -18.98 17.79 -15.12
CA LEU A 121 -17.62 18.31 -15.33
C LEU A 121 -16.84 18.41 -14.01
N GLN A 122 -17.50 18.80 -12.93
CA GLN A 122 -16.88 18.86 -11.60
C GLN A 122 -16.50 17.48 -11.08
N VAL A 123 -17.37 16.51 -11.24
CA VAL A 123 -17.10 15.10 -10.89
C VAL A 123 -15.91 14.56 -11.72
N MET A 124 -15.88 14.84 -13.02
CA MET A 124 -14.73 14.45 -13.87
C MET A 124 -13.43 15.08 -13.40
N SER A 125 -13.46 16.37 -13.02
CA SER A 125 -12.29 17.06 -12.46
C SER A 125 -11.85 16.46 -11.14
N ALA A 126 -12.78 16.16 -10.24
CA ALA A 126 -12.50 15.53 -8.96
C ALA A 126 -11.84 14.15 -9.11
N ILE A 127 -12.30 13.33 -10.04
CA ILE A 127 -11.67 12.03 -10.35
C ILE A 127 -10.22 12.20 -10.81
N ARG A 128 -9.95 13.21 -11.65
CA ARG A 128 -8.58 13.50 -12.09
C ARG A 128 -7.69 13.98 -10.95
N ILE A 129 -8.22 14.86 -10.09
CA ILE A 129 -7.49 15.33 -8.89
C ILE A 129 -7.16 14.14 -7.98
N PHE A 130 -8.12 13.25 -7.75
CA PHE A 130 -7.93 12.03 -6.96
C PHE A 130 -6.83 11.14 -7.56
N ASP A 131 -6.87 10.89 -8.85
CA ASP A 131 -5.83 10.09 -9.56
C ASP A 131 -4.45 10.73 -9.44
N GLN A 132 -4.34 12.05 -9.63
CA GLN A 132 -3.08 12.78 -9.48
C GLN A 132 -2.55 12.73 -8.05
N GLN A 133 -3.40 12.98 -7.04
CA GLN A 133 -3.01 12.89 -5.64
C GLN A 133 -2.53 11.48 -5.29
N THR A 134 -3.22 10.46 -5.77
CA THR A 134 -2.84 9.05 -5.56
C THR A 134 -1.48 8.75 -6.19
N LYS A 135 -1.23 9.21 -7.41
CA LYS A 135 0.07 9.03 -8.11
C LYS A 135 1.22 9.73 -7.40
N VAL A 136 1.02 10.98 -6.98
CA VAL A 136 2.04 11.74 -6.21
C VAL A 136 2.35 11.03 -4.91
N TYR A 137 1.33 10.66 -4.16
CA TYR A 137 1.51 9.95 -2.90
C TYR A 137 2.25 8.62 -3.07
N LEU A 138 1.91 7.84 -4.10
CA LEU A 138 2.60 6.60 -4.43
C LEU A 138 4.07 6.84 -4.77
N SER A 139 4.35 7.89 -5.53
CA SER A 139 5.73 8.27 -5.89
C SER A 139 6.54 8.66 -4.65
N GLU A 140 6.01 9.52 -3.79
CA GLU A 140 6.65 9.93 -2.54
C GLU A 140 6.87 8.74 -1.60
N TYR A 141 5.87 7.89 -1.49
CA TYR A 141 5.95 6.71 -0.66
C TYR A 141 7.00 5.73 -1.18
N ARG A 142 7.03 5.45 -2.49
CA ARG A 142 8.06 4.62 -3.12
C ARG A 142 9.46 5.19 -2.91
N ALA A 143 9.63 6.50 -3.07
CA ALA A 143 10.90 7.18 -2.82
C ALA A 143 11.34 7.01 -1.35
N LYS A 144 10.41 7.12 -0.40
CA LYS A 144 10.69 6.93 1.03
C LYS A 144 11.01 5.47 1.36
N ALA A 145 10.27 4.52 0.78
CA ALA A 145 10.54 3.09 0.93
C ALA A 145 11.91 2.73 0.36
N ILE A 146 12.24 3.20 -0.85
CA ILE A 146 13.58 3.02 -1.45
C ILE A 146 14.66 3.64 -0.55
N GLY A 147 14.44 4.82 -0.01
CA GLY A 147 15.39 5.48 0.89
C GLY A 147 15.69 4.67 2.17
N SER A 148 14.66 4.10 2.81
CA SER A 148 14.82 3.24 3.97
C SER A 148 15.51 1.91 3.62
N LEU A 149 15.19 1.36 2.46
CA LEU A 149 15.82 0.16 1.92
C LEU A 149 17.31 0.37 1.65
N VAL A 150 17.68 1.45 0.95
CA VAL A 150 19.08 1.77 0.65
C VAL A 150 19.91 1.87 1.93
N LYS A 151 19.35 2.47 2.99
CA LYS A 151 20.01 2.54 4.29
C LYS A 151 20.18 1.16 4.92
N GLY A 152 19.13 0.34 4.99
CA GLY A 152 19.19 -1.01 5.54
C GLY A 152 20.17 -1.91 4.78
N ILE A 153 20.14 -1.82 3.45
CA ILE A 153 21.05 -2.56 2.56
C ILE A 153 22.50 -2.12 2.75
N ALA A 154 22.77 -0.82 2.85
CA ALA A 154 24.11 -0.33 3.09
C ALA A 154 24.69 -0.86 4.42
N GLU A 155 23.87 -0.94 5.48
CA GLU A 155 24.26 -1.53 6.75
C GLU A 155 24.49 -3.05 6.65
N GLU A 156 23.64 -3.76 5.91
CA GLU A 156 23.79 -5.21 5.73
C GLU A 156 24.93 -5.60 4.79
N LEU A 157 25.27 -4.80 3.79
CA LEU A 157 26.41 -5.03 2.92
C LEU A 157 27.75 -4.73 3.63
N LYS A 158 27.76 -3.81 4.59
CA LYS A 158 28.97 -3.42 5.31
C LYS A 158 29.61 -4.60 6.05
N ALA A 159 28.83 -5.40 6.75
CA ALA A 159 29.35 -6.55 7.51
C ALA A 159 29.99 -7.62 6.65
N PRO A 160 29.36 -8.15 5.57
CA PRO A 160 30.00 -9.16 4.71
C PRO A 160 31.21 -8.59 3.93
N VAL A 161 31.19 -7.32 3.52
CA VAL A 161 32.37 -6.70 2.86
C VAL A 161 33.55 -6.61 3.81
N LEU A 162 33.33 -6.17 5.06
CA LEU A 162 34.39 -6.16 6.08
C LEU A 162 34.88 -7.57 6.40
N SER A 163 34.01 -8.57 6.45
CA SER A 163 34.37 -9.96 6.70
C SER A 163 35.24 -10.54 5.56
N ILE A 164 34.91 -10.22 4.30
CA ILE A 164 35.71 -10.61 3.14
C ILE A 164 37.10 -9.95 3.22
N GLY A 165 37.15 -8.66 3.53
CA GLY A 165 38.43 -7.94 3.71
C GLY A 165 39.31 -8.56 4.79
N ALA A 166 38.74 -8.85 5.97
CA ALA A 166 39.45 -9.52 7.05
C ALA A 166 39.92 -10.94 6.66
N GLY A 167 39.09 -11.70 5.94
CA GLY A 167 39.43 -13.03 5.45
C GLY A 167 40.61 -13.00 4.43
N ILE A 168 40.63 -12.02 3.55
CA ILE A 168 41.76 -11.82 2.58
C ILE A 168 43.06 -11.48 3.33
N GLU A 169 42.98 -10.54 4.29
CA GLU A 169 44.13 -10.14 5.11
C GLU A 169 44.68 -11.32 5.92
N ALA A 170 43.81 -12.09 6.59
CA ALA A 170 44.19 -13.29 7.32
C ALA A 170 44.82 -14.34 6.41
N THR A 171 44.30 -14.56 5.20
CA THR A 171 44.90 -15.47 4.22
C THR A 171 46.29 -15.02 3.81
N LYS A 172 46.49 -13.71 3.60
CA LYS A 172 47.79 -13.12 3.27
C LYS A 172 48.83 -13.38 4.39
N ILE A 173 48.45 -13.09 5.66
CA ILE A 173 49.31 -13.32 6.83
C ILE A 173 49.69 -14.80 6.95
N LEU A 174 48.76 -15.73 6.77
CA LEU A 174 49.01 -17.16 6.81
C LEU A 174 50.00 -17.60 5.74
N ILE A 175 49.90 -17.10 4.51
CA ILE A 175 50.82 -17.40 3.40
C ILE A 175 52.23 -16.83 3.66
N GLU A 176 52.30 -15.59 4.16
CA GLU A 176 53.57 -14.91 4.46
C GLU A 176 54.31 -15.53 5.67
N SER A 177 53.58 -16.08 6.64
CA SER A 177 54.16 -16.69 7.85
C SER A 177 54.55 -18.16 7.68
N SER A 178 54.21 -18.78 6.56
CA SER A 178 54.45 -20.21 6.33
C SER A 178 55.79 -20.43 5.59
N ASP A 179 56.71 -21.10 6.26
CA ASP A 179 58.00 -21.56 5.65
C ASP A 179 57.82 -22.80 4.75
N ASN A 180 56.68 -23.49 4.84
CA ASN A 180 56.46 -24.75 4.14
C ASN A 180 55.06 -24.81 3.47
N LYS A 181 55.02 -24.56 2.13
CA LYS A 181 53.78 -24.55 1.30
C LYS A 181 53.01 -25.89 1.26
N LYS A 182 53.46 -26.92 1.95
CA LYS A 182 52.84 -28.25 2.01
C LYS A 182 52.21 -28.56 3.37
N ASP A 183 52.10 -27.57 4.25
CA ASP A 183 51.50 -27.77 5.56
C ASP A 183 49.96 -27.99 5.43
N LYS A 184 49.52 -29.17 5.85
CA LYS A 184 48.11 -29.59 5.74
C LYS A 184 47.19 -28.71 6.58
N GLU A 185 47.66 -28.25 7.73
CA GLU A 185 46.92 -27.35 8.63
C GLU A 185 46.74 -25.97 8.02
N LEU A 186 47.75 -25.44 7.34
CA LEU A 186 47.66 -24.18 6.61
C LEU A 186 46.64 -24.24 5.48
N ILE A 187 46.60 -25.34 4.74
CA ILE A 187 45.64 -25.55 3.66
C ILE A 187 44.19 -25.59 4.22
N GLU A 188 43.99 -26.22 5.37
CA GLU A 188 42.67 -26.29 6.02
C GLU A 188 42.20 -24.92 6.53
N GLN A 189 43.09 -24.13 7.12
CA GLN A 189 42.81 -22.76 7.54
C GLN A 189 42.45 -21.86 6.36
N ILE A 190 43.22 -21.91 5.27
CA ILE A 190 42.93 -21.15 4.03
C ILE A 190 41.56 -21.58 3.44
N ASN A 191 41.27 -22.89 3.41
CA ASN A 191 39.99 -23.37 2.94
C ASN A 191 38.81 -22.86 3.81
N THR A 192 38.96 -22.79 5.11
CA THR A 192 37.95 -22.26 6.04
C THR A 192 37.70 -20.78 5.74
N LEU A 193 38.72 -19.96 5.57
CA LEU A 193 38.61 -18.55 5.19
C LEU A 193 37.92 -18.37 3.81
N TYR A 194 38.31 -19.21 2.85
CA TYR A 194 37.72 -19.22 1.52
C TYR A 194 36.21 -19.51 1.57
N GLN A 195 35.78 -20.51 2.33
CA GLN A 195 34.35 -20.84 2.49
C GLN A 195 33.59 -19.70 3.17
N GLY A 196 34.16 -19.06 4.19
CA GLY A 196 33.60 -17.87 4.84
C GLY A 196 33.38 -16.73 3.84
N ASN A 197 34.40 -16.39 3.05
CA ASN A 197 34.32 -15.36 2.02
C ASN A 197 33.27 -15.70 0.94
N LYS A 198 33.16 -16.96 0.53
CA LYS A 198 32.15 -17.44 -0.42
C LYS A 198 30.74 -17.27 0.10
N MET A 199 30.49 -17.51 1.39
CA MET A 199 29.19 -17.26 2.03
C MET A 199 28.85 -15.77 2.06
N CYS A 200 29.84 -14.91 2.36
CA CYS A 200 29.66 -13.46 2.34
C CYS A 200 29.31 -12.93 0.94
N LEU A 201 29.98 -13.43 -0.11
CA LEU A 201 29.67 -13.10 -1.51
C LEU A 201 28.25 -13.51 -1.90
N LYS A 202 27.80 -14.71 -1.50
CA LYS A 202 26.41 -15.14 -1.74
C LYS A 202 25.39 -14.22 -1.06
N LYS A 203 25.70 -13.73 0.14
CA LYS A 203 24.82 -12.79 0.85
C LYS A 203 24.74 -11.45 0.12
N ILE A 204 25.87 -10.94 -0.38
CA ILE A 204 25.91 -9.72 -1.18
C ILE A 204 25.09 -9.88 -2.47
N ASP A 205 25.25 -10.98 -3.17
CA ASP A 205 24.53 -11.27 -4.42
C ASP A 205 23.01 -11.31 -4.20
N LYS A 206 22.57 -12.00 -3.13
CA LYS A 206 21.14 -12.03 -2.74
C LYS A 206 20.62 -10.61 -2.43
N THR A 207 21.38 -9.80 -1.72
CA THR A 207 20.99 -8.41 -1.38
C THR A 207 20.87 -7.55 -2.64
N LEU A 208 21.82 -7.67 -3.58
CA LEU A 208 21.79 -6.95 -4.86
C LEU A 208 20.63 -7.39 -5.74
N SER A 209 20.35 -8.70 -5.81
CA SER A 209 19.21 -9.23 -6.57
C SER A 209 17.89 -8.68 -6.04
N THR A 210 17.73 -8.55 -4.72
CA THR A 210 16.57 -7.93 -4.09
C THR A 210 16.39 -6.46 -4.51
N LEU A 211 17.49 -5.70 -4.58
CA LEU A 211 17.50 -4.31 -5.04
C LEU A 211 17.06 -4.17 -6.50
N ILE A 212 17.59 -5.03 -7.36
CA ILE A 212 17.29 -5.00 -8.80
C ILE A 212 15.79 -5.23 -9.02
N LEU A 213 15.21 -6.24 -8.37
CA LEU A 213 13.78 -6.55 -8.45
C LEU A 213 12.89 -5.38 -8.02
N GLN A 214 13.36 -4.52 -7.10
CA GLN A 214 12.61 -3.36 -6.65
C GLN A 214 12.87 -2.09 -7.46
N SER A 215 14.01 -1.99 -8.15
CA SER A 215 14.37 -0.83 -8.98
C SER A 215 13.70 -0.85 -10.35
N GLU A 216 13.28 -2.02 -10.83
CA GLU A 216 12.59 -2.14 -12.11
C GLU A 216 11.23 -1.44 -12.05
N SER A 217 10.93 -0.67 -13.08
CA SER A 217 9.75 0.19 -13.14
C SER A 217 8.46 -0.63 -13.01
N SER A 218 7.50 -0.12 -12.26
CA SER A 218 6.19 -0.72 -11.99
C SER A 218 5.31 -0.96 -13.22
N SER A 219 5.81 -0.70 -14.44
CA SER A 219 5.11 -0.94 -15.70
C SER A 219 5.37 -2.33 -16.28
N ASP A 220 6.41 -3.04 -15.83
CA ASP A 220 6.81 -4.29 -16.43
C ASP A 220 6.23 -5.50 -15.67
N THR A 221 5.68 -6.42 -16.44
CA THR A 221 5.18 -7.68 -15.92
C THR A 221 6.36 -8.61 -15.65
N GLN A 222 6.56 -8.96 -14.39
CA GLN A 222 7.63 -9.85 -13.93
C GLN A 222 7.08 -11.24 -13.64
N THR A 223 7.93 -12.25 -13.77
CA THR A 223 7.61 -13.63 -13.35
C THR A 223 8.61 -14.06 -12.29
N THR A 224 8.14 -14.32 -11.08
CA THR A 224 8.97 -14.62 -9.91
C THR A 224 8.35 -15.77 -9.12
N LYS A 225 9.17 -16.61 -8.51
CA LYS A 225 8.66 -17.65 -7.59
C LYS A 225 8.02 -17.00 -6.37
N LEU A 226 6.93 -17.57 -5.91
CA LEU A 226 6.24 -17.09 -4.72
C LEU A 226 7.14 -17.10 -3.47
N GLU A 227 7.96 -18.15 -3.32
CA GLU A 227 8.93 -18.26 -2.24
C GLU A 227 9.91 -17.08 -2.23
N ASP A 228 10.43 -16.68 -3.39
CA ASP A 228 11.36 -15.56 -3.52
C ASP A 228 10.69 -14.22 -3.13
N ILE A 229 9.41 -14.03 -3.48
CA ILE A 229 8.62 -12.85 -3.08
C ILE A 229 8.53 -12.76 -1.55
N ILE A 230 8.22 -13.86 -0.89
CA ILE A 230 8.07 -13.91 0.57
C ILE A 230 9.44 -13.78 1.28
N GLU A 231 10.50 -14.31 0.69
CA GLU A 231 11.87 -14.10 1.22
C GLU A 231 12.31 -12.63 1.13
N ILE A 232 11.98 -11.95 0.03
CA ILE A 232 12.22 -10.51 -0.13
C ILE A 232 11.45 -9.74 0.94
N LEU A 233 10.18 -10.06 1.15
CA LEU A 233 9.35 -9.42 2.18
C LEU A 233 9.95 -9.59 3.58
N GLU A 234 10.32 -10.81 3.96
CA GLU A 234 10.97 -11.10 5.25
C GLU A 234 12.26 -10.28 5.43
N TYR A 235 13.07 -10.22 4.36
CA TYR A 235 14.30 -9.44 4.36
C TYR A 235 14.04 -7.96 4.63
N LEU A 236 13.05 -7.36 3.95
CA LEU A 236 12.69 -5.95 4.09
C LEU A 236 12.23 -5.59 5.52
N LEU A 237 11.58 -6.52 6.20
CA LEU A 237 10.97 -6.31 7.51
C LEU A 237 11.89 -6.74 8.68
N THR A 238 13.04 -7.33 8.38
CA THR A 238 13.94 -7.92 9.40
C THR A 238 14.36 -6.92 10.47
N SER A 239 14.67 -5.67 10.10
CA SER A 239 15.10 -4.63 11.04
C SER A 239 14.00 -4.26 12.03
N GLU A 240 12.79 -4.08 11.56
CA GLU A 240 11.63 -3.65 12.36
C GLU A 240 11.13 -4.78 13.27
N MET A 241 11.10 -6.00 12.74
CA MET A 241 10.75 -7.19 13.52
C MET A 241 11.76 -7.45 14.66
N LYS A 242 13.06 -7.24 14.44
CA LYS A 242 14.09 -7.38 15.48
C LYS A 242 13.90 -6.40 16.64
N VAL A 243 13.52 -5.16 16.37
CA VAL A 243 13.29 -4.13 17.41
C VAL A 243 12.20 -4.56 18.40
N LYS A 244 11.13 -5.15 17.90
CA LYS A 244 10.00 -5.65 18.71
C LYS A 244 10.10 -7.14 19.07
N LYS A 245 11.16 -7.83 18.66
CA LYS A 245 11.34 -9.28 18.80
C LYS A 245 10.19 -10.10 18.22
N ILE A 246 9.62 -9.64 17.11
CA ILE A 246 8.50 -10.30 16.44
C ILE A 246 9.03 -11.51 15.68
N LYS A 247 8.34 -12.65 15.84
CA LYS A 247 8.58 -13.85 15.06
C LYS A 247 7.78 -13.78 13.77
N PHE A 248 8.45 -14.02 12.64
CA PHE A 248 7.80 -14.11 11.32
C PHE A 248 7.73 -15.57 10.89
N THR A 249 6.53 -16.07 10.70
CA THR A 249 6.29 -17.48 10.34
C THR A 249 5.69 -17.58 8.95
N LYS A 250 6.29 -18.42 8.10
CA LYS A 250 5.88 -18.65 6.71
C LYS A 250 5.17 -20.00 6.58
N ASN A 251 3.99 -20.00 5.98
CA ASN A 251 3.20 -21.18 5.68
C ASN A 251 2.78 -21.15 4.20
N LEU A 252 3.65 -21.62 3.31
CA LEU A 252 3.45 -21.55 1.87
C LEU A 252 2.87 -22.82 1.25
N GLY A 253 2.91 -23.95 1.99
CA GLY A 253 2.41 -25.23 1.50
C GLY A 253 2.99 -25.61 0.14
N ASP A 254 2.14 -26.21 -0.70
CA ASP A 254 2.52 -26.63 -2.06
C ASP A 254 2.71 -25.46 -3.04
N CYS A 255 2.30 -24.25 -2.66
CA CYS A 255 2.38 -23.05 -3.50
C CYS A 255 3.80 -22.44 -3.57
N ALA A 256 4.72 -22.84 -2.70
CA ALA A 256 6.06 -22.23 -2.57
C ALA A 256 6.83 -22.20 -3.92
N SER A 257 6.72 -23.26 -4.72
CA SER A 257 7.41 -23.42 -5.99
C SER A 257 6.66 -22.83 -7.21
N GLU A 258 5.43 -22.32 -7.02
CA GLU A 258 4.67 -21.71 -8.11
C GLU A 258 5.27 -20.37 -8.53
N TYR A 259 5.13 -20.06 -9.83
CA TYR A 259 5.54 -18.79 -10.41
C TYR A 259 4.34 -17.85 -10.48
N MET A 260 4.51 -16.65 -9.93
CA MET A 260 3.56 -15.58 -10.04
C MET A 260 4.03 -14.60 -11.11
N THR A 261 3.12 -14.26 -12.05
CA THR A 261 3.36 -13.29 -13.11
C THR A 261 2.50 -12.06 -12.90
N GLY A 262 3.10 -10.87 -12.93
CA GLY A 262 2.39 -9.62 -12.72
C GLY A 262 3.30 -8.49 -12.24
N ARG A 263 2.70 -7.47 -11.65
CA ARG A 263 3.40 -6.32 -11.05
C ARG A 263 3.94 -6.70 -9.66
N ILE A 264 4.96 -7.55 -9.64
CA ILE A 264 5.50 -8.16 -8.40
C ILE A 264 6.01 -7.10 -7.42
N SER A 265 6.65 -6.03 -7.91
CA SER A 265 7.12 -4.92 -7.08
C SER A 265 5.99 -4.24 -6.30
N ASP A 266 4.82 -4.06 -6.93
CA ASP A 266 3.65 -3.47 -6.26
C ASP A 266 3.05 -4.42 -5.23
N LEU A 267 3.03 -5.73 -5.51
CA LEU A 267 2.58 -6.75 -4.55
C LEU A 267 3.50 -6.78 -3.32
N ILE A 268 4.82 -6.80 -3.51
CA ILE A 268 5.81 -6.73 -2.40
C ILE A 268 5.58 -5.46 -1.59
N PHE A 269 5.35 -4.33 -2.26
CA PHE A 269 5.04 -3.07 -1.63
C PHE A 269 3.79 -3.17 -0.73
N VAL A 270 2.67 -3.66 -1.26
CA VAL A 270 1.42 -3.82 -0.50
C VAL A 270 1.61 -4.74 0.70
N LEU A 271 2.27 -5.88 0.51
CA LEU A 271 2.56 -6.83 1.58
C LEU A 271 3.46 -6.22 2.66
N SER A 272 4.50 -5.46 2.27
CA SER A 272 5.39 -4.80 3.22
C SER A 272 4.66 -3.75 4.05
N GLU A 273 3.76 -2.98 3.43
CA GLU A 273 2.98 -1.97 4.13
C GLU A 273 1.98 -2.55 5.11
N LEU A 274 1.24 -3.57 4.70
CA LEU A 274 0.33 -4.27 5.59
C LEU A 274 1.09 -4.83 6.79
N THR A 275 2.23 -5.48 6.53
CA THR A 275 3.04 -6.07 7.60
C THR A 275 3.65 -4.99 8.51
N ASN A 276 4.13 -3.88 7.97
CA ASN A 276 4.64 -2.75 8.77
C ASN A 276 3.57 -2.16 9.68
N LYS A 277 2.35 -2.00 9.16
CA LYS A 277 1.22 -1.55 9.98
C LYS A 277 0.88 -2.56 11.08
N MET A 278 0.91 -3.86 10.78
CA MET A 278 0.75 -4.90 11.79
C MET A 278 1.87 -4.85 12.85
N ILE A 279 3.13 -4.71 12.42
CA ILE A 279 4.27 -4.55 13.33
C ILE A 279 4.11 -3.32 14.22
N SER A 280 3.59 -2.20 13.70
CA SER A 280 3.45 -0.96 14.46
C SER A 280 2.52 -1.11 15.66
N VAL A 281 1.44 -1.88 15.53
CA VAL A 281 0.44 -2.11 16.57
C VAL A 281 0.65 -3.41 17.36
N ALA A 282 1.57 -4.26 16.93
CA ALA A 282 1.87 -5.54 17.56
C ALA A 282 2.58 -5.36 18.91
N SER A 283 2.26 -6.20 19.88
CA SER A 283 2.98 -6.31 21.16
C SER A 283 4.41 -6.82 20.97
N LEU A 284 5.24 -6.65 21.98
CA LEU A 284 6.56 -7.28 22.03
C LEU A 284 6.44 -8.81 22.01
N GLU A 285 7.35 -9.46 21.27
CA GLU A 285 7.43 -10.93 21.17
C GLU A 285 6.19 -11.58 20.51
N SER A 286 5.40 -10.83 19.75
CA SER A 286 4.26 -11.35 19.00
C SER A 286 4.68 -12.21 17.79
N GLU A 287 3.73 -12.95 17.20
CA GLU A 287 3.97 -13.77 16.01
C GLU A 287 3.11 -13.29 14.84
N ILE A 288 3.76 -12.80 13.78
CA ILE A 288 3.10 -12.49 12.50
C ILE A 288 3.26 -13.70 11.57
N VAL A 289 2.16 -14.15 11.01
CA VAL A 289 2.11 -15.29 10.09
C VAL A 289 1.71 -14.82 8.71
N ILE A 290 2.51 -15.20 7.72
CA ILE A 290 2.12 -15.14 6.32
C ILE A 290 1.80 -16.55 5.84
N ALA A 291 0.59 -16.75 5.31
CA ALA A 291 0.20 -18.02 4.74
C ALA A 291 -0.31 -17.81 3.31
N VAL A 292 -0.01 -18.77 2.44
CA VAL A 292 -0.45 -18.74 1.04
C VAL A 292 -1.19 -20.01 0.72
N ASN A 293 -2.39 -19.84 0.18
CA ASN A 293 -3.19 -20.89 -0.41
C ASN A 293 -3.35 -20.64 -1.90
N CYS A 294 -3.28 -21.65 -2.73
CA CYS A 294 -3.48 -21.54 -4.17
C CYS A 294 -4.66 -22.38 -4.65
N THR A 295 -5.41 -21.82 -5.57
CA THR A 295 -6.44 -22.52 -6.32
C THR A 295 -6.04 -22.56 -7.82
N ALA A 296 -6.86 -23.15 -8.67
CA ALA A 296 -6.64 -23.12 -10.10
C ALA A 296 -6.60 -21.69 -10.67
N ASP A 297 -7.38 -20.77 -10.09
CA ASP A 297 -7.63 -19.43 -10.64
C ASP A 297 -6.96 -18.29 -9.87
N ALA A 298 -6.52 -18.50 -8.62
CA ALA A 298 -5.96 -17.44 -7.80
C ALA A 298 -4.99 -17.93 -6.71
N TRP A 299 -4.16 -17.00 -6.21
CA TRP A 299 -3.41 -17.12 -4.96
C TRP A 299 -4.09 -16.27 -3.88
N TYR A 300 -4.18 -16.81 -2.68
CA TYR A 300 -4.71 -16.12 -1.50
C TYR A 300 -3.59 -15.97 -0.48
N ILE A 301 -3.07 -14.76 -0.35
CA ILE A 301 -2.00 -14.43 0.58
C ILE A 301 -2.63 -13.83 1.81
N SER A 302 -2.54 -14.52 2.95
CA SER A 302 -3.08 -14.05 4.23
C SER A 302 -1.97 -13.61 5.18
N LEU A 303 -2.20 -12.47 5.84
CA LEU A 303 -1.36 -11.92 6.90
C LEU A 303 -2.17 -11.87 8.19
N SER A 304 -1.68 -12.46 9.26
CA SER A 304 -2.35 -12.50 10.56
C SER A 304 -1.36 -12.29 11.72
N ASN A 305 -1.85 -11.75 12.84
CA ASN A 305 -1.13 -11.69 14.09
C ASN A 305 -1.76 -12.67 15.08
N LYS A 306 -1.05 -13.75 15.39
CA LYS A 306 -1.57 -14.81 16.26
C LYS A 306 -1.69 -14.42 17.72
N THR A 307 -0.91 -13.43 18.15
CA THR A 307 -0.79 -13.10 19.57
C THR A 307 -1.83 -12.06 19.99
N ASP A 308 -2.00 -11.01 19.17
CA ASP A 308 -2.78 -9.83 19.55
C ASP A 308 -4.11 -9.71 18.80
N GLY A 309 -4.35 -10.59 17.82
CA GLY A 309 -5.43 -10.38 16.84
C GLY A 309 -5.15 -9.17 15.93
N MET A 310 -6.14 -8.83 15.12
CA MET A 310 -6.07 -7.64 14.27
C MET A 310 -6.72 -6.46 14.99
N ASN A 311 -5.99 -5.37 15.14
CA ASN A 311 -6.56 -4.12 15.61
C ASN A 311 -7.39 -3.50 14.47
N SER A 312 -8.68 -3.28 14.69
CA SER A 312 -9.62 -2.71 13.71
C SER A 312 -9.27 -1.28 13.23
N ASN A 313 -8.29 -0.63 13.87
CA ASN A 313 -7.88 0.74 13.58
C ASN A 313 -6.73 0.86 12.57
N ILE A 314 -6.35 -0.22 11.87
CA ILE A 314 -5.32 -0.13 10.84
C ILE A 314 -5.91 0.60 9.62
N ASP A 315 -5.42 1.80 9.35
CA ASP A 315 -5.78 2.55 8.14
C ASP A 315 -5.21 1.86 6.90
N ILE A 316 -6.09 1.22 6.15
CA ILE A 316 -5.78 0.51 4.89
C ILE A 316 -6.28 1.26 3.65
N TYR A 317 -6.82 2.47 3.83
CA TYR A 317 -7.38 3.26 2.74
C TYR A 317 -6.39 3.43 1.58
N LEU A 318 -5.14 3.74 1.90
CA LEU A 318 -4.09 3.89 0.91
C LEU A 318 -3.80 2.59 0.16
N ILE A 319 -3.72 1.48 0.88
CA ILE A 319 -3.42 0.17 0.30
C ILE A 319 -4.55 -0.24 -0.65
N LYS A 320 -5.80 -0.01 -0.28
CA LYS A 320 -6.96 -0.23 -1.16
C LYS A 320 -6.88 0.60 -2.44
N ASN A 321 -6.43 1.85 -2.35
CA ASN A 321 -6.27 2.72 -3.53
C ASN A 321 -5.14 2.25 -4.45
N VAL A 322 -4.04 1.75 -3.88
CA VAL A 322 -2.96 1.13 -4.68
C VAL A 322 -3.47 -0.09 -5.41
N LEU A 323 -4.18 -0.95 -4.70
CA LEU A 323 -4.74 -2.19 -5.25
C LEU A 323 -5.82 -1.93 -6.30
N ALA A 324 -6.60 -0.86 -6.16
CA ALA A 324 -7.59 -0.45 -7.16
C ALA A 324 -6.97 -0.15 -8.54
N GLY A 325 -5.70 0.25 -8.58
CA GLY A 325 -4.92 0.42 -9.81
C GLY A 325 -4.26 -0.86 -10.34
N MET A 326 -4.45 -2.01 -9.67
CA MET A 326 -3.86 -3.30 -10.04
C MET A 326 -4.96 -4.26 -10.48
N SER A 327 -5.02 -4.57 -11.78
CA SER A 327 -6.01 -5.53 -12.29
C SER A 327 -5.78 -6.93 -11.69
N GLY A 328 -6.85 -7.57 -11.24
CA GLY A 328 -6.82 -8.94 -10.74
C GLY A 328 -6.30 -9.11 -9.31
N ILE A 329 -6.13 -8.02 -8.55
CA ILE A 329 -5.77 -8.08 -7.12
C ILE A 329 -6.86 -7.44 -6.29
N SER A 330 -7.28 -8.11 -5.22
CA SER A 330 -8.22 -7.58 -4.24
C SER A 330 -7.73 -7.80 -2.82
N LEU A 331 -8.20 -6.96 -1.88
CA LEU A 331 -7.88 -7.04 -0.46
C LEU A 331 -9.16 -7.16 0.35
N GLU A 332 -9.26 -8.21 1.12
CA GLU A 332 -10.29 -8.38 2.14
C GLU A 332 -9.68 -8.26 3.54
N CYS A 333 -10.42 -7.57 4.42
CA CYS A 333 -10.08 -7.48 5.83
C CYS A 333 -11.03 -8.37 6.61
N LEU A 334 -10.52 -9.44 7.13
CA LEU A 334 -11.21 -10.33 8.04
C LEU A 334 -10.89 -9.94 9.48
N ASN A 335 -11.69 -10.37 10.45
CA ASN A 335 -11.55 -9.97 11.86
C ASN A 335 -10.14 -10.21 12.45
N GLU A 336 -9.39 -11.17 11.93
CA GLU A 336 -8.06 -11.55 12.43
C GLU A 336 -6.96 -11.57 11.37
N SER A 337 -7.27 -11.20 10.12
CA SER A 337 -6.29 -11.27 9.03
C SER A 337 -6.61 -10.34 7.87
N PHE A 338 -5.56 -9.96 7.13
CA PHE A 338 -5.68 -9.41 5.78
C PHE A 338 -5.55 -10.55 4.78
N VAL A 339 -6.42 -10.60 3.80
CA VAL A 339 -6.34 -11.56 2.70
C VAL A 339 -6.26 -10.82 1.38
N ILE A 340 -5.17 -11.06 0.65
CA ILE A 340 -4.96 -10.55 -0.69
C ILE A 340 -5.23 -11.69 -1.67
N GLU A 341 -6.22 -11.52 -2.51
CA GLU A 341 -6.47 -12.38 -3.65
C GLU A 341 -5.69 -11.86 -4.87
N VAL A 342 -4.91 -12.71 -5.50
CA VAL A 342 -4.20 -12.40 -6.75
C VAL A 342 -4.67 -13.40 -7.81
N LYS A 343 -5.42 -12.94 -8.81
CA LYS A 343 -5.91 -13.79 -9.89
C LYS A 343 -4.78 -14.24 -10.81
N LYS A 344 -4.76 -15.53 -11.15
CA LYS A 344 -3.83 -16.08 -12.12
C LYS A 344 -4.20 -15.56 -13.52
N THR A 345 -3.25 -14.93 -14.19
CA THR A 345 -3.39 -14.58 -15.62
C THR A 345 -3.38 -15.87 -16.45
N LYS A 346 -4.41 -16.06 -17.24
CA LYS A 346 -4.50 -17.20 -18.19
C LYS A 346 -3.50 -17.04 -19.33
#